data_db5f675b9839bd9082a6400d3509a79f
#
_entry.id   db5f675b9839bd9082a6400d3509a79f
#
_cell.length_a   1.000
_cell.length_b   1.000
_cell.length_c   1.000
_cell.angle_alpha   90.00
_cell.angle_beta   90.00
_cell.angle_gamma   90.00
#
_symmetry.space_group_name_H-M   'P 1'
#
loop_
_entity.id
_entity.type
_entity.pdbx_description
1 polymer ?
#
loop_
_entity_poly.entity_id
_entity_poly.type
_entity_poly.pdbx_seq_one_letter_code
_entity_poly.pdbx_strand_id
1 'polypeptide(L)'
;MEISIISPVYQAEQIVEELCTRLLAVLPTIATQFEIILVEDGSRDQSWQKIEKICATHKAVTGLKLSRNFGQHNAIAAGLRVSKGDWVVVMDCDLQDDPAEIPALYGKAKEGYDIVLAQRTVRQDSPMKKLYSRWFYKCYSYFTDTRQDETVANFGIYKSDVIRSVNEIGDYERVFPTLVQWVGFRSTSIAVKHQE
;
A
#
# COMPACT_ATOMS: atom_id res chain seq x y z
N MET A 1 0.11 -15.67 -10.75
CA MET A 1 0.34 -15.11 -9.40
C MET A 1 -0.97 -14.50 -8.95
N GLU A 2 -1.51 -14.90 -7.80
CA GLU A 2 -2.83 -14.42 -7.37
C GLU A 2 -2.74 -13.06 -6.67
N ILE A 3 -1.75 -12.92 -5.76
CA ILE A 3 -1.60 -11.70 -4.96
C ILE A 3 -0.13 -11.25 -4.93
N SER A 4 0.11 -9.95 -5.17
CA SER A 4 1.38 -9.27 -4.88
C SER A 4 1.18 -8.29 -3.72
N ILE A 5 2.07 -8.32 -2.74
CA ILE A 5 2.14 -7.31 -1.68
C ILE A 5 3.29 -6.37 -2.01
N ILE A 6 3.05 -5.07 -1.94
CA ILE A 6 4.07 -4.04 -2.10
C ILE A 6 4.17 -3.24 -0.82
N SER A 7 5.35 -3.20 -0.23
CA SER A 7 5.62 -2.38 0.95
C SER A 7 6.89 -1.56 0.73
N PRO A 8 6.77 -0.22 0.73
CA PRO A 8 7.93 0.67 0.75
C PRO A 8 8.59 0.60 2.13
N VAL A 9 9.92 0.50 2.15
CA VAL A 9 10.73 0.36 3.37
C VAL A 9 11.71 1.51 3.46
N TYR A 10 11.65 2.29 4.53
CA TYR A 10 12.62 3.32 4.84
C TYR A 10 12.86 3.41 6.33
N GLN A 11 14.11 3.21 6.77
CA GLN A 11 14.54 3.20 8.19
C GLN A 11 13.66 2.28 9.08
N ALA A 12 13.43 1.05 8.62
CA ALA A 12 12.53 0.08 9.23
C ALA A 12 13.25 -1.19 9.70
N GLU A 13 14.52 -1.12 10.07
CA GLU A 13 15.32 -2.27 10.51
C GLU A 13 14.70 -3.03 11.69
N GLN A 14 13.91 -2.36 12.54
CA GLN A 14 13.27 -2.98 13.69
C GLN A 14 11.96 -3.71 13.36
N ILE A 15 11.33 -3.40 12.20
CA ILE A 15 9.94 -3.77 11.91
C ILE A 15 9.83 -4.71 10.70
N VAL A 16 10.73 -4.61 9.72
CA VAL A 16 10.60 -5.30 8.42
C VAL A 16 10.53 -6.83 8.55
N GLU A 17 11.21 -7.43 9.53
CA GLU A 17 11.18 -8.87 9.79
C GLU A 17 9.81 -9.30 10.34
N GLU A 18 9.23 -8.52 11.25
CA GLU A 18 7.91 -8.76 11.81
C GLU A 18 6.82 -8.62 10.75
N LEU A 19 6.88 -7.57 9.92
CA LEU A 19 5.97 -7.40 8.79
C LEU A 19 5.96 -8.64 7.88
N CYS A 20 7.14 -9.12 7.48
CA CYS A 20 7.26 -10.31 6.65
C CYS A 20 6.70 -11.55 7.31
N THR A 21 6.96 -11.73 8.61
CA THR A 21 6.45 -12.86 9.39
C THR A 21 4.91 -12.87 9.39
N ARG A 22 4.27 -11.73 9.64
CA ARG A 22 2.81 -11.61 9.62
C ARG A 22 2.24 -11.84 8.22
N LEU A 23 2.85 -11.27 7.17
CA LEU A 23 2.42 -11.49 5.79
C LEU A 23 2.51 -12.96 5.39
N LEU A 24 3.62 -13.63 5.70
CA LEU A 24 3.82 -15.05 5.41
C LEU A 24 2.87 -15.97 6.18
N ALA A 25 2.35 -15.53 7.33
CA ALA A 25 1.32 -16.25 8.08
C ALA A 25 -0.08 -16.06 7.46
N VAL A 26 -0.40 -14.87 6.97
CA VAL A 26 -1.76 -14.52 6.47
C VAL A 26 -1.97 -14.96 5.03
N LEU A 27 -1.03 -14.68 4.13
CA LEU A 27 -1.22 -14.87 2.69
C LEU A 27 -1.57 -16.30 2.26
N PRO A 28 -0.96 -17.37 2.84
CA PRO A 28 -1.33 -18.75 2.52
C PRO A 28 -2.78 -19.11 2.83
N THR A 29 -3.47 -18.33 3.67
CA THR A 29 -4.90 -18.57 4.00
C THR A 29 -5.86 -18.12 2.89
N ILE A 30 -5.40 -17.27 1.96
CA ILE A 30 -6.25 -16.65 0.94
C ILE A 30 -5.76 -16.86 -0.49
N ALA A 31 -4.50 -17.24 -0.69
CA ALA A 31 -3.91 -17.44 -2.01
C ALA A 31 -2.90 -18.59 -1.98
N THR A 32 -2.89 -19.41 -3.05
CA THR A 32 -1.89 -20.46 -3.22
C THR A 32 -0.59 -19.95 -3.83
N GLN A 33 -0.66 -18.87 -4.59
CA GLN A 33 0.48 -18.22 -5.23
C GLN A 33 0.49 -16.73 -4.89
N PHE A 34 1.48 -16.32 -4.14
CA PHE A 34 1.66 -14.90 -3.75
C PHE A 34 3.13 -14.51 -3.79
N GLU A 35 3.39 -13.21 -3.84
CA GLU A 35 4.70 -12.60 -3.70
C GLU A 35 4.65 -11.39 -2.76
N ILE A 36 5.76 -11.11 -2.09
CA ILE A 36 5.96 -9.94 -1.24
C ILE A 36 7.14 -9.16 -1.83
N ILE A 37 6.91 -7.90 -2.19
CA ILE A 37 7.89 -7.01 -2.79
C ILE A 37 8.19 -5.90 -1.79
N LEU A 38 9.38 -5.96 -1.18
CA LEU A 38 9.87 -4.96 -0.25
C LEU A 38 10.75 -3.97 -1.02
N VAL A 39 10.35 -2.71 -1.06
CA VAL A 39 11.08 -1.67 -1.82
C VAL A 39 11.85 -0.79 -0.83
N GLU A 40 13.14 -1.03 -0.71
CA GLU A 40 14.05 -0.27 0.15
C GLU A 40 14.40 1.07 -0.50
N ASP A 41 14.02 2.18 0.15
CA ASP A 41 14.10 3.54 -0.37
C ASP A 41 15.31 4.31 0.17
N GLY A 42 16.51 3.73 0.09
CA GLY A 42 17.77 4.41 0.44
C GLY A 42 17.96 4.65 1.93
N SER A 43 17.61 3.70 2.78
CA SER A 43 17.82 3.76 4.24
C SER A 43 19.31 3.83 4.60
N ARG A 44 19.57 4.46 5.76
CA ARG A 44 20.93 4.53 6.32
C ARG A 44 21.19 3.48 7.41
N ASP A 45 20.14 2.78 7.83
CA ASP A 45 20.16 1.71 8.84
C ASP A 45 20.40 0.33 8.18
N GLN A 46 20.13 -0.76 8.92
CA GLN A 46 20.30 -2.12 8.44
C GLN A 46 19.07 -2.72 7.73
N SER A 47 18.12 -1.88 7.29
CA SER A 47 16.89 -2.35 6.63
C SER A 47 17.19 -3.21 5.41
N TRP A 48 18.14 -2.81 4.54
CA TRP A 48 18.50 -3.59 3.36
C TRP A 48 19.08 -4.95 3.71
N GLN A 49 20.04 -5.02 4.66
CA GLN A 49 20.67 -6.28 5.08
C GLN A 49 19.64 -7.26 5.66
N LYS A 50 18.60 -6.76 6.34
CA LYS A 50 17.50 -7.60 6.81
C LYS A 50 16.64 -8.11 5.67
N ILE A 51 16.31 -7.27 4.70
CA ILE A 51 15.58 -7.69 3.49
C ILE A 51 16.34 -8.77 2.74
N GLU A 52 17.67 -8.63 2.54
CA GLU A 52 18.50 -9.65 1.88
C GLU A 52 18.43 -11.00 2.59
N LYS A 53 18.48 -11.02 3.93
CA LYS A 53 18.35 -12.24 4.72
C LYS A 53 16.98 -12.90 4.57
N ILE A 54 15.91 -12.09 4.57
CA ILE A 54 14.53 -12.57 4.38
C ILE A 54 14.39 -13.19 2.99
N CYS A 55 14.88 -12.53 1.95
CA CYS A 55 14.85 -13.03 0.57
C CYS A 55 15.64 -14.34 0.40
N ALA A 56 16.74 -14.50 1.12
CA ALA A 56 17.52 -15.74 1.09
C ALA A 56 16.76 -16.94 1.69
N THR A 57 15.86 -16.71 2.63
CA THR A 57 15.10 -17.77 3.32
C THR A 57 13.70 -17.99 2.76
N HIS A 58 13.10 -16.99 2.13
CA HIS A 58 11.72 -17.02 1.64
C HIS A 58 11.63 -16.67 0.15
N LYS A 59 11.45 -17.69 -0.71
CA LYS A 59 11.35 -17.52 -2.18
C LYS A 59 10.19 -16.62 -2.63
N ALA A 60 9.17 -16.47 -1.80
CA ALA A 60 8.04 -15.59 -2.08
C ALA A 60 8.35 -14.11 -1.82
N VAL A 61 9.52 -13.79 -1.22
CA VAL A 61 9.91 -12.41 -0.90
C VAL A 61 10.98 -11.93 -1.87
N THR A 62 10.77 -10.75 -2.44
CA THR A 62 11.70 -10.06 -3.33
C THR A 62 12.03 -8.69 -2.75
N GLY A 63 13.31 -8.37 -2.65
CA GLY A 63 13.80 -7.03 -2.27
C GLY A 63 14.16 -6.22 -3.50
N LEU A 64 13.69 -4.98 -3.57
CA LEU A 64 14.15 -3.98 -4.52
C LEU A 64 14.89 -2.88 -3.75
N LYS A 65 16.11 -2.56 -4.15
CA LYS A 65 16.89 -1.47 -3.55
C LYS A 65 16.96 -0.29 -4.49
N LEU A 66 16.48 0.86 -4.03
CA LEU A 66 16.63 2.11 -4.76
C LEU A 66 18.01 2.73 -4.48
N SER A 67 18.54 3.47 -5.44
CA SER A 67 19.89 4.05 -5.36
C SER A 67 20.01 5.18 -4.30
N ARG A 68 18.91 5.79 -3.91
CA ARG A 68 18.77 6.80 -2.86
C ARG A 68 17.32 6.88 -2.39
N ASN A 69 17.03 7.69 -1.39
CA ASN A 69 15.66 8.02 -1.04
C ASN A 69 15.01 8.87 -2.16
N PHE A 70 13.95 8.32 -2.74
CA PHE A 70 13.11 8.95 -3.76
C PHE A 70 11.70 9.30 -3.21
N GLY A 71 11.40 8.88 -1.99
CA GLY A 71 10.11 9.03 -1.34
C GLY A 71 9.15 7.87 -1.58
N GLN A 72 8.24 7.68 -0.62
CA GLN A 72 7.33 6.55 -0.51
C GLN A 72 6.58 6.24 -1.82
N HIS A 73 6.01 7.24 -2.49
CA HIS A 73 5.22 7.03 -3.71
C HIS A 73 6.07 6.52 -4.88
N ASN A 74 7.34 6.94 -4.97
CA ASN A 74 8.27 6.41 -5.99
C ASN A 74 8.70 4.98 -5.65
N ALA A 75 8.88 4.65 -4.37
CA ALA A 75 9.14 3.29 -3.94
C ALA A 75 7.95 2.37 -4.26
N ILE A 76 6.71 2.80 -3.96
CA ILE A 76 5.49 2.09 -4.37
C ILE A 76 5.48 1.88 -5.88
N ALA A 77 5.69 2.95 -6.68
CA ALA A 77 5.69 2.85 -8.14
C ALA A 77 6.74 1.86 -8.68
N ALA A 78 7.93 1.77 -8.04
CA ALA A 78 8.94 0.79 -8.40
C ALA A 78 8.46 -0.65 -8.14
N GLY A 79 7.81 -0.90 -7.01
CA GLY A 79 7.20 -2.19 -6.67
C GLY A 79 6.07 -2.57 -7.64
N LEU A 80 5.18 -1.61 -7.96
CA LEU A 80 4.07 -1.83 -8.89
C LEU A 80 4.51 -2.26 -10.29
N ARG A 81 5.65 -1.77 -10.77
CA ARG A 81 6.20 -2.12 -12.10
C ARG A 81 6.65 -3.56 -12.22
N VAL A 82 7.02 -4.21 -11.13
CA VAL A 82 7.54 -5.58 -11.12
C VAL A 82 6.53 -6.59 -10.57
N SER A 83 5.42 -6.12 -10.01
CA SER A 83 4.35 -6.97 -9.47
C SER A 83 3.69 -7.79 -10.58
N LYS A 84 3.34 -9.06 -10.25
CA LYS A 84 2.79 -10.05 -11.19
C LYS A 84 1.42 -10.59 -10.76
N GLY A 85 0.91 -10.14 -9.61
CA GLY A 85 -0.37 -10.60 -9.06
C GLY A 85 -1.57 -10.09 -9.86
N ASP A 86 -2.61 -10.90 -9.93
CA ASP A 86 -3.93 -10.47 -10.43
C ASP A 86 -4.52 -9.40 -9.51
N TRP A 87 -4.13 -9.45 -8.23
CA TRP A 87 -4.43 -8.46 -7.22
C TRP A 87 -3.16 -7.95 -6.57
N VAL A 88 -3.09 -6.65 -6.35
CA VAL A 88 -1.94 -5.98 -5.74
C VAL A 88 -2.38 -5.28 -4.46
N VAL A 89 -1.75 -5.61 -3.35
CA VAL A 89 -1.93 -4.92 -2.07
C VAL A 89 -0.77 -3.96 -1.88
N VAL A 90 -1.07 -2.71 -1.57
CA VAL A 90 -0.09 -1.72 -1.14
C VAL A 90 -0.31 -1.47 0.35
N MET A 91 0.75 -1.52 1.15
CA MET A 91 0.71 -1.23 2.59
C MET A 91 2.04 -0.68 3.09
N ASP A 92 1.98 0.13 4.12
CA ASP A 92 3.18 0.68 4.75
C ASP A 92 3.90 -0.37 5.61
N CYS A 93 5.20 -0.18 5.88
CA CYS A 93 5.99 -1.16 6.63
C CYS A 93 5.93 -0.96 8.16
N ASP A 94 5.24 0.05 8.67
CA ASP A 94 5.23 0.47 10.08
C ASP A 94 4.30 -0.35 10.99
N LEU A 95 3.57 -1.33 10.43
CA LEU A 95 2.58 -2.17 11.12
C LEU A 95 1.40 -1.40 11.73
N GLN A 96 1.20 -0.14 11.38
CA GLN A 96 -0.01 0.60 11.75
C GLN A 96 -1.24 -0.02 11.06
N ASP A 97 -1.04 -0.51 9.83
CA ASP A 97 -2.01 -1.30 9.10
C ASP A 97 -1.71 -2.81 9.31
N ASP A 98 -2.68 -3.55 9.86
CA ASP A 98 -2.46 -4.97 10.19
C ASP A 98 -2.60 -5.86 8.94
N PRO A 99 -1.58 -6.68 8.59
CA PRO A 99 -1.70 -7.68 7.53
C PRO A 99 -2.91 -8.62 7.68
N ALA A 100 -3.41 -8.84 8.90
CA ALA A 100 -4.60 -9.64 9.17
C ALA A 100 -5.89 -9.09 8.53
N GLU A 101 -5.91 -7.83 8.09
CA GLU A 101 -7.04 -7.23 7.39
C GLU A 101 -7.04 -7.52 5.87
N ILE A 102 -5.94 -8.03 5.31
CA ILE A 102 -5.83 -8.37 3.87
C ILE A 102 -6.92 -9.36 3.42
N PRO A 103 -7.26 -10.41 4.17
CA PRO A 103 -8.35 -11.32 3.79
C PRO A 103 -9.71 -10.61 3.63
N ALA A 104 -10.01 -9.63 4.48
CA ALA A 104 -11.24 -8.86 4.39
C ALA A 104 -11.26 -7.96 3.14
N LEU A 105 -10.13 -7.29 2.83
CA LEU A 105 -9.97 -6.51 1.59
C LEU A 105 -10.13 -7.40 0.36
N TYR A 106 -9.49 -8.57 0.34
CA TYR A 106 -9.57 -9.51 -0.78
C TYR A 106 -10.96 -10.09 -0.96
N GLY A 107 -11.63 -10.46 0.14
CA GLY A 107 -13.03 -10.90 0.11
C GLY A 107 -13.94 -9.84 -0.51
N LYS A 108 -13.77 -8.57 -0.11
CA LYS A 108 -14.53 -7.45 -0.66
C LYS A 108 -14.26 -7.21 -2.15
N ALA A 109 -13.00 -7.35 -2.58
CA ALA A 109 -12.62 -7.22 -3.99
C ALA A 109 -13.30 -8.30 -4.86
N LYS A 110 -13.44 -9.53 -4.35
CA LYS A 110 -14.16 -10.62 -5.03
C LYS A 110 -15.65 -10.36 -5.24
N GLU A 111 -16.27 -9.39 -4.54
CA GLU A 111 -17.65 -8.95 -4.80
C GLU A 111 -17.80 -8.11 -6.08
N GLY A 112 -16.73 -7.91 -6.86
CA GLY A 112 -16.73 -7.21 -8.14
C GLY A 112 -16.28 -5.75 -8.06
N TYR A 113 -15.49 -5.40 -7.04
CA TYR A 113 -14.80 -4.12 -6.96
C TYR A 113 -13.37 -4.27 -7.49
N ASP A 114 -12.89 -3.29 -8.24
CA ASP A 114 -11.53 -3.28 -8.77
C ASP A 114 -10.53 -2.65 -7.79
N ILE A 115 -11.04 -1.82 -6.87
CA ILE A 115 -10.29 -1.11 -5.84
C ILE A 115 -11.03 -1.24 -4.52
N VAL A 116 -10.34 -1.72 -3.46
CA VAL A 116 -10.86 -1.71 -2.09
C VAL A 116 -9.85 -1.04 -1.18
N LEU A 117 -10.25 0.09 -0.58
CA LEU A 117 -9.40 0.89 0.28
C LEU A 117 -9.69 0.58 1.75
N ALA A 118 -8.65 0.50 2.55
CA ALA A 118 -8.78 0.43 4.00
C ALA A 118 -9.11 1.81 4.56
N GLN A 119 -10.21 1.92 5.28
CA GLN A 119 -10.64 3.14 5.95
C GLN A 119 -10.41 3.03 7.46
N ARG A 120 -9.63 3.93 8.02
CA ARG A 120 -9.36 3.97 9.47
C ARG A 120 -10.61 4.35 10.25
N THR A 121 -11.02 3.50 11.20
CA THR A 121 -12.30 3.64 11.92
C THR A 121 -12.31 4.72 13.00
N VAL A 122 -11.15 5.20 13.48
CA VAL A 122 -11.11 6.17 14.60
C VAL A 122 -9.99 7.20 14.40
N ARG A 123 -10.35 8.41 13.98
CA ARG A 123 -9.59 9.62 14.31
C ARG A 123 -10.29 10.32 15.46
N GLN A 124 -9.73 10.26 16.66
CA GLN A 124 -10.07 11.14 17.79
C GLN A 124 -9.41 12.53 17.62
N ASP A 125 -9.55 13.13 16.43
CA ASP A 125 -9.06 14.48 16.23
C ASP A 125 -9.99 15.50 16.91
N SER A 126 -9.38 16.54 17.50
CA SER A 126 -10.15 17.62 18.11
C SER A 126 -11.09 18.30 17.08
N PRO A 127 -12.25 18.84 17.50
CA PRO A 127 -13.23 19.45 16.60
C PRO A 127 -12.64 20.54 15.70
N MET A 128 -11.70 21.33 16.23
CA MET A 128 -11.02 22.40 15.46
C MET A 128 -10.11 21.82 14.37
N LYS A 129 -9.35 20.75 14.65
CA LYS A 129 -8.47 20.10 13.68
C LYS A 129 -9.30 19.48 12.56
N LYS A 130 -10.46 18.86 12.88
CA LYS A 130 -11.43 18.35 11.89
C LYS A 130 -11.98 19.45 10.99
N LEU A 131 -12.20 20.66 11.51
CA LEU A 131 -12.74 21.80 10.74
C LEU A 131 -11.68 22.32 9.74
N TYR A 132 -10.42 22.52 10.18
CA TYR A 132 -9.32 22.97 9.31
C TYR A 132 -8.99 21.93 8.24
N SER A 133 -8.96 20.65 8.59
CA SER A 133 -8.74 19.54 7.68
C SER A 133 -9.82 19.50 6.60
N ARG A 134 -11.13 19.56 6.97
CA ARG A 134 -12.25 19.62 6.01
C ARG A 134 -12.15 20.79 5.03
N TRP A 135 -11.77 21.97 5.53
CA TRP A 135 -11.63 23.15 4.67
C TRP A 135 -10.45 23.00 3.71
N PHE A 136 -9.31 22.52 4.17
CA PHE A 136 -8.13 22.23 3.35
C PHE A 136 -8.46 21.23 2.24
N TYR A 137 -9.05 20.08 2.58
CA TYR A 137 -9.40 19.06 1.58
C TYR A 137 -10.51 19.49 0.62
N LYS A 138 -11.41 20.35 1.06
CA LYS A 138 -12.42 20.96 0.16
C LYS A 138 -11.76 21.89 -0.87
N CYS A 139 -10.80 22.70 -0.46
CA CYS A 139 -9.99 23.50 -1.37
C CYS A 139 -9.13 22.62 -2.29
N TYR A 140 -8.47 21.62 -1.74
CA TYR A 140 -7.64 20.69 -2.49
C TYR A 140 -8.45 19.92 -3.55
N SER A 141 -9.62 19.39 -3.19
CA SER A 141 -10.55 18.74 -4.11
C SER A 141 -11.02 19.66 -5.24
N TYR A 142 -11.21 20.94 -4.96
CA TYR A 142 -11.60 21.91 -5.97
C TYR A 142 -10.49 22.18 -7.00
N PHE A 143 -9.22 22.18 -6.58
CA PHE A 143 -8.07 22.41 -7.46
C PHE A 143 -7.59 21.15 -8.18
N THR A 144 -7.81 19.96 -7.62
CA THR A 144 -7.28 18.70 -8.18
C THR A 144 -8.35 17.83 -8.83
N ASP A 145 -9.63 18.25 -8.76
CA ASP A 145 -10.81 17.47 -9.20
C ASP A 145 -10.85 16.03 -8.64
N THR A 146 -10.17 15.81 -7.49
CA THR A 146 -10.10 14.52 -6.81
C THR A 146 -10.72 14.61 -5.42
N ARG A 147 -11.63 13.70 -5.09
CA ARG A 147 -12.17 13.58 -3.72
C ARG A 147 -11.18 12.77 -2.87
N GLN A 148 -10.21 13.44 -2.28
CA GLN A 148 -9.38 12.79 -1.25
C GLN A 148 -10.16 12.74 0.07
N ASP A 149 -10.37 11.53 0.57
CA ASP A 149 -10.87 11.27 1.90
C ASP A 149 -9.66 11.14 2.85
N GLU A 150 -9.57 12.01 3.86
CA GLU A 150 -8.50 12.02 4.88
C GLU A 150 -8.37 10.70 5.64
N THR A 151 -9.42 9.87 5.60
CA THR A 151 -9.48 8.60 6.33
C THR A 151 -8.92 7.43 5.51
N VAL A 152 -8.62 7.65 4.22
CA VAL A 152 -8.08 6.62 3.34
C VAL A 152 -6.57 6.51 3.54
N ALA A 153 -6.13 5.39 4.09
CA ALA A 153 -4.73 5.03 4.20
C ALA A 153 -4.15 4.63 2.82
N ASN A 154 -2.81 4.55 2.70
CA ASN A 154 -2.19 3.91 1.53
C ASN A 154 -2.54 2.41 1.43
N PHE A 155 -3.09 1.84 2.51
CA PHE A 155 -3.47 0.44 2.57
C PHE A 155 -4.73 0.17 1.74
N GLY A 156 -4.58 -0.70 0.77
CA GLY A 156 -5.68 -1.11 -0.12
C GLY A 156 -5.29 -2.26 -1.03
N ILE A 157 -6.30 -2.86 -1.67
CA ILE A 157 -6.12 -3.89 -2.68
C ILE A 157 -6.66 -3.41 -4.03
N TYR A 158 -5.91 -3.69 -5.08
CA TYR A 158 -6.11 -3.17 -6.41
C TYR A 158 -6.01 -4.30 -7.43
N LYS A 159 -6.93 -4.35 -8.39
CA LYS A 159 -6.84 -5.28 -9.52
C LYS A 159 -5.66 -4.92 -10.44
N SER A 160 -5.05 -5.90 -11.06
CA SER A 160 -3.90 -5.69 -11.96
C SER A 160 -4.18 -4.69 -13.09
N ASP A 161 -5.43 -4.63 -13.61
CA ASP A 161 -5.81 -3.67 -14.63
C ASP A 161 -5.71 -2.21 -14.14
N VAL A 162 -6.10 -1.96 -12.88
CA VAL A 162 -5.93 -0.64 -12.23
C VAL A 162 -4.45 -0.26 -12.20
N ILE A 163 -3.60 -1.20 -11.75
CA ILE A 163 -2.15 -0.97 -11.64
C ILE A 163 -1.53 -0.72 -13.01
N ARG A 164 -1.97 -1.44 -14.05
CA ARG A 164 -1.51 -1.21 -15.41
C ARG A 164 -1.84 0.21 -15.88
N SER A 165 -3.09 0.64 -15.70
CA SER A 165 -3.52 1.99 -16.06
C SER A 165 -2.75 3.06 -15.29
N VAL A 166 -2.51 2.88 -13.99
CA VAL A 166 -1.69 3.79 -13.17
C VAL A 166 -0.24 3.83 -13.68
N ASN A 167 0.34 2.70 -14.07
CA ASN A 167 1.72 2.65 -14.58
C ASN A 167 1.87 3.33 -15.97
N GLU A 168 0.82 3.34 -16.79
CA GLU A 168 0.78 4.00 -18.10
C GLU A 168 0.69 5.52 -17.99
N ILE A 169 0.18 6.05 -16.87
CA ILE A 169 0.20 7.50 -16.59
C ILE A 169 1.64 7.90 -16.31
N GLY A 170 2.31 8.50 -17.28
CA GLY A 170 3.74 8.82 -17.23
C GLY A 170 4.14 9.98 -16.29
N ASP A 171 3.30 10.39 -15.32
CA ASP A 171 3.52 11.55 -14.46
C ASP A 171 4.74 11.41 -13.55
N TYR A 172 5.51 12.49 -13.44
CA TYR A 172 6.74 12.56 -12.65
C TYR A 172 6.46 12.69 -11.15
N GLU A 173 5.41 13.38 -10.75
CA GLU A 173 4.96 13.52 -9.36
C GLU A 173 3.83 12.53 -9.06
N ARG A 174 4.20 11.31 -8.72
CA ARG A 174 3.26 10.21 -8.50
C ARG A 174 2.76 10.19 -7.06
N VAL A 175 1.62 10.79 -6.80
CA VAL A 175 0.86 10.53 -5.56
C VAL A 175 -0.05 9.33 -5.82
N PHE A 176 0.39 8.13 -5.45
CA PHE A 176 -0.29 6.87 -5.77
C PHE A 176 -1.80 6.87 -5.45
N PRO A 177 -2.26 7.31 -4.25
CA PRO A 177 -3.70 7.35 -3.96
C PRO A 177 -4.52 8.25 -4.90
N THR A 178 -3.93 9.34 -5.36
CA THR A 178 -4.58 10.26 -6.32
C THR A 178 -4.70 9.61 -7.70
N LEU A 179 -3.64 8.97 -8.19
CA LEU A 179 -3.65 8.27 -9.47
C LEU A 179 -4.66 7.14 -9.52
N VAL A 180 -4.78 6.37 -8.42
CA VAL A 180 -5.76 5.29 -8.29
C VAL A 180 -7.19 5.80 -8.39
N GLN A 181 -7.50 6.95 -7.82
CA GLN A 181 -8.83 7.56 -7.94
C GLN A 181 -9.09 8.12 -9.35
N TRP A 182 -8.06 8.68 -9.97
CA TRP A 182 -8.18 9.32 -11.28
C TRP A 182 -8.47 8.34 -12.42
N VAL A 183 -7.99 7.10 -12.35
CA VAL A 183 -8.25 6.07 -13.38
C VAL A 183 -9.71 5.58 -13.44
N GLY A 184 -10.56 5.92 -12.47
CA GLY A 184 -12.01 5.80 -12.55
C GLY A 184 -12.59 4.38 -12.47
N PHE A 185 -11.84 3.41 -11.94
CA PHE A 185 -12.32 2.04 -11.72
C PHE A 185 -13.32 1.95 -10.57
N ARG A 186 -14.08 0.85 -10.52
CA ARG A 186 -15.08 0.61 -9.47
C ARG A 186 -14.43 0.43 -8.11
N SER A 187 -14.61 1.41 -7.23
CA SER A 187 -13.97 1.47 -5.92
C SER A 187 -14.95 1.35 -4.76
N THR A 188 -14.46 0.85 -3.64
CA THR A 188 -15.15 0.86 -2.34
C THR A 188 -14.13 0.99 -1.20
N SER A 189 -14.61 1.19 0.02
CA SER A 189 -13.78 1.15 1.22
C SER A 189 -14.38 0.23 2.27
N ILE A 190 -13.54 -0.35 3.11
CA ILE A 190 -13.94 -1.10 4.30
C ILE A 190 -13.24 -0.52 5.53
N ALA A 191 -13.96 -0.53 6.64
CA ALA A 191 -13.40 -0.14 7.92
C ALA A 191 -12.43 -1.22 8.41
N VAL A 192 -11.20 -0.81 8.75
CA VAL A 192 -10.15 -1.69 9.28
C VAL A 192 -9.69 -1.20 10.65
N LYS A 193 -9.19 -2.13 11.47
CA LYS A 193 -8.55 -1.79 12.73
C LYS A 193 -7.18 -1.17 12.46
N HIS A 194 -6.90 -0.06 13.13
CA HIS A 194 -5.59 0.58 13.11
C HIS A 194 -4.90 0.34 14.46
N GLN A 195 -3.64 -0.07 14.45
CA GLN A 195 -2.83 -0.21 15.68
C GLN A 195 -2.16 1.15 15.96
N GLU A 196 -2.24 1.61 17.24
CA GLU A 196 -1.57 2.84 17.72
C GLU A 196 -0.08 2.61 17.97
#